data_70c66eba819540673c552255ee8c252b
#
_entry.id   70c66eba819540673c552255ee8c252b
#
_cell.length_a   1.000
_cell.length_b   1.000
_cell.length_c   1.000
_cell.angle_alpha   90.00
_cell.angle_beta   90.00
_cell.angle_gamma   90.00
#
_symmetry.space_group_name_H-M   'P 1'
#
loop_
_entity.id
_entity.type
_entity.pdbx_description
1 polymer ?
#
loop_
_entity_poly.entity_id
_entity_poly.type
_entity_poly.pdbx_seq_one_letter_code
_entity_poly.pdbx_strand_id
1 'polypeptide(L)'
;MPGIRRQKHGRGFNYIDPDGQVIRAPEMLNRFKALVIPPAWTDVWICAHEDGHLQVTARDARGRKQYRYHPGFRQHRDGTKFERMFELSDVLWKIRERVESDITLPGLARDKVMATVVWLLETTLIRIGSDEYAKANKSFGLTTLRRRHVAVKGNELRFEFRGKSGIQHAVAVTDRRIARIVQRCQELRGEELFKYLDDEGKKQVVQAEDVNAYLQDITGRDITAKDFRTWAGTMLVAQALRATGPAETRREAEKNIVAAVDVTAKRLGNTRSVCRKYYIHPALLSAYLEGSVLPPLPERTKWSNRKHSGPVLRQHEMDVLAFIKSRLKHDHNKPALSATSQPRSTPQPQANKPAA
;
A
#
# COMPACT_ATOMS: atom_id res chain seq x y z
N MET A 1 -8.31 -24.75 -7.64
CA MET A 1 -7.90 -25.74 -6.63
C MET A 1 -9.17 -26.15 -5.87
N PRO A 2 -9.49 -27.43 -5.73
CA PRO A 2 -10.62 -27.88 -4.95
C PRO A 2 -10.42 -27.49 -3.49
N GLY A 3 -11.48 -27.13 -2.77
CA GLY A 3 -11.43 -26.69 -1.39
C GLY A 3 -12.76 -26.88 -0.69
N ILE A 4 -12.80 -26.60 0.59
CA ILE A 4 -13.94 -26.79 1.47
C ILE A 4 -14.92 -25.63 1.28
N ARG A 5 -16.22 -25.93 1.15
CA ARG A 5 -17.28 -24.92 1.03
C ARG A 5 -18.04 -24.80 2.34
N ARG A 6 -18.42 -23.58 2.72
CA ARG A 6 -19.32 -23.33 3.85
C ARG A 6 -20.76 -23.18 3.33
N GLN A 7 -21.66 -24.01 3.80
CA GLN A 7 -23.08 -23.98 3.46
C GLN A 7 -23.91 -23.63 4.68
N LYS A 8 -24.91 -22.77 4.51
CA LYS A 8 -25.84 -22.41 5.60
C LYS A 8 -26.72 -23.63 5.95
N HIS A 9 -26.81 -23.92 7.24
CA HIS A 9 -27.66 -25.00 7.76
C HIS A 9 -28.32 -24.57 9.07
N GLY A 10 -29.62 -24.38 9.06
CA GLY A 10 -30.39 -23.87 10.19
C GLY A 10 -29.84 -22.51 10.67
N ARG A 11 -29.52 -22.42 11.96
CA ARG A 11 -28.89 -21.25 12.59
C ARG A 11 -27.36 -21.22 12.46
N GLY A 12 -26.75 -22.26 11.87
CA GLY A 12 -25.31 -22.43 11.76
C GLY A 12 -24.85 -22.67 10.33
N PHE A 13 -23.71 -23.37 10.22
CA PHE A 13 -23.08 -23.69 8.94
C PHE A 13 -22.55 -25.13 8.96
N ASN A 14 -22.73 -25.83 7.84
CA ASN A 14 -22.02 -27.05 7.50
C ASN A 14 -20.79 -26.70 6.63
N TYR A 15 -19.80 -27.55 6.72
CA TYR A 15 -18.58 -27.47 5.87
C TYR A 15 -18.55 -28.72 5.00
N ILE A 16 -18.47 -28.52 3.70
CA ILE A 16 -18.50 -29.57 2.68
C ILE A 16 -17.13 -29.70 2.06
N ASP A 17 -16.57 -30.88 2.06
CA ASP A 17 -15.30 -31.17 1.42
C ASP A 17 -15.39 -31.16 -0.13
N PRO A 18 -14.27 -31.32 -0.86
CA PRO A 18 -14.27 -31.36 -2.32
C PRO A 18 -15.08 -32.54 -2.90
N ASP A 19 -15.27 -33.64 -2.15
CA ASP A 19 -15.99 -34.82 -2.56
C ASP A 19 -17.49 -34.76 -2.22
N GLY A 20 -17.94 -33.63 -1.65
CA GLY A 20 -19.33 -33.38 -1.32
C GLY A 20 -19.78 -33.93 0.05
N GLN A 21 -18.83 -34.40 0.87
CA GLN A 21 -19.15 -34.95 2.20
C GLN A 21 -19.14 -33.85 3.27
N VAL A 22 -20.05 -34.00 4.26
CA VAL A 22 -20.09 -33.07 5.41
C VAL A 22 -18.95 -33.36 6.37
N ILE A 23 -18.09 -32.40 6.61
CA ILE A 23 -16.99 -32.51 7.56
C ILE A 23 -17.55 -32.48 9.00
N ARG A 24 -17.22 -33.52 9.78
CA ARG A 24 -17.63 -33.66 11.18
C ARG A 24 -16.44 -33.74 12.14
N ALA A 25 -15.21 -33.86 11.65
CA ALA A 25 -14.03 -33.96 12.43
C ALA A 25 -13.85 -32.71 13.34
N PRO A 26 -13.78 -32.88 14.69
CA PRO A 26 -13.73 -31.75 15.63
C PRO A 26 -12.55 -30.83 15.40
N GLU A 27 -11.39 -31.38 15.05
CA GLU A 27 -10.16 -30.64 14.76
C GLU A 27 -10.35 -29.66 13.60
N MET A 28 -10.92 -30.14 12.49
CA MET A 28 -11.20 -29.30 11.33
C MET A 28 -12.24 -28.22 11.64
N LEU A 29 -13.29 -28.56 12.40
CA LEU A 29 -14.30 -27.59 12.81
C LEU A 29 -13.70 -26.48 13.69
N ASN A 30 -12.79 -26.84 14.60
CA ASN A 30 -12.07 -25.89 15.44
C ASN A 30 -11.16 -24.98 14.60
N ARG A 31 -10.45 -25.53 13.61
CA ARG A 31 -9.67 -24.75 12.64
C ARG A 31 -10.57 -23.74 11.91
N PHE A 32 -11.75 -24.17 11.40
CA PHE A 32 -12.64 -23.25 10.69
C PHE A 32 -13.21 -22.15 11.59
N LYS A 33 -13.49 -22.45 12.86
CA LYS A 33 -13.88 -21.46 13.86
C LYS A 33 -12.78 -20.43 14.07
N ALA A 34 -11.51 -20.87 14.17
CA ALA A 34 -10.33 -20.00 14.34
C ALA A 34 -10.12 -19.05 13.13
N LEU A 35 -10.62 -19.39 11.95
CA LEU A 35 -10.59 -18.49 10.79
C LEU A 35 -11.50 -17.26 10.94
N VAL A 36 -12.42 -17.25 11.91
CA VAL A 36 -13.34 -16.13 12.24
C VAL A 36 -14.03 -15.59 10.98
N ILE A 37 -14.64 -16.46 10.19
CA ILE A 37 -15.32 -16.09 8.95
C ILE A 37 -16.68 -15.46 9.29
N PRO A 38 -16.94 -14.18 8.94
CA PRO A 38 -18.19 -13.52 9.27
C PRO A 38 -19.41 -14.31 8.75
N PRO A 39 -20.51 -14.41 9.54
CA PRO A 39 -21.72 -15.10 9.12
C PRO A 39 -22.33 -14.53 7.84
N ALA A 40 -22.24 -13.22 7.64
CA ALA A 40 -22.78 -12.52 6.47
C ALA A 40 -21.99 -12.74 5.17
N TRP A 41 -20.84 -13.44 5.22
CA TRP A 41 -20.09 -13.74 4.01
C TRP A 41 -20.71 -14.92 3.26
N THR A 42 -20.77 -14.80 1.94
CA THR A 42 -21.27 -15.82 0.99
C THR A 42 -20.14 -16.35 0.12
N ASP A 43 -20.38 -17.38 -0.67
CA ASP A 43 -19.43 -18.02 -1.58
C ASP A 43 -18.09 -18.34 -0.87
N VAL A 44 -18.21 -18.92 0.33
CA VAL A 44 -17.02 -19.17 1.17
C VAL A 44 -16.32 -20.43 0.69
N TRP A 45 -15.09 -20.25 0.23
CA TRP A 45 -14.13 -21.28 -0.04
C TRP A 45 -13.04 -21.27 1.06
N ILE A 46 -12.69 -22.44 1.59
CA ILE A 46 -11.65 -22.63 2.60
C ILE A 46 -10.60 -23.57 2.04
N CYS A 47 -9.33 -23.23 2.20
CA CYS A 47 -8.21 -24.07 1.81
C CYS A 47 -8.26 -25.41 2.57
N ALA A 48 -8.11 -26.52 1.85
CA ALA A 48 -8.03 -27.84 2.48
C ALA A 48 -6.77 -27.99 3.32
N HIS A 49 -5.67 -27.34 2.93
CA HIS A 49 -4.38 -27.39 3.62
C HIS A 49 -4.29 -26.34 4.71
N GLU A 50 -3.81 -26.73 5.90
CA GLU A 50 -3.68 -25.85 7.05
C GLU A 50 -2.66 -24.73 6.81
N ASP A 51 -1.56 -25.02 6.15
CA ASP A 51 -0.42 -24.11 5.84
C ASP A 51 -0.58 -23.38 4.52
N GLY A 52 -1.69 -23.57 3.81
CA GLY A 52 -1.95 -22.86 2.57
C GLY A 52 -1.90 -21.34 2.78
N HIS A 53 -1.18 -20.62 1.92
CA HIS A 53 -1.03 -19.15 2.01
C HIS A 53 -2.36 -18.42 2.09
N LEU A 54 -3.31 -18.82 1.25
CA LEU A 54 -4.67 -18.30 1.21
C LEU A 54 -5.60 -19.31 1.89
N GLN A 55 -6.08 -18.95 3.07
CA GLN A 55 -6.93 -19.81 3.90
C GLN A 55 -8.41 -19.70 3.54
N VAL A 56 -8.90 -18.50 3.20
CA VAL A 56 -10.32 -18.29 2.86
C VAL A 56 -10.45 -17.28 1.72
N THR A 57 -11.35 -17.56 0.78
CA THR A 57 -11.97 -16.56 -0.08
C THR A 57 -13.47 -16.55 0.14
N ALA A 58 -14.11 -15.38 0.05
CA ALA A 58 -15.54 -15.23 0.20
C ALA A 58 -16.03 -13.92 -0.42
N ARG A 59 -17.35 -13.70 -0.42
CA ARG A 59 -17.97 -12.41 -0.73
C ARG A 59 -18.60 -11.81 0.52
N ASP A 60 -18.38 -10.53 0.76
CA ASP A 60 -19.05 -9.82 1.85
C ASP A 60 -20.51 -9.45 1.48
N ALA A 61 -21.25 -8.85 2.41
CA ALA A 61 -22.64 -8.43 2.21
C ALA A 61 -22.83 -7.42 1.04
N ARG A 62 -21.75 -6.81 0.55
CA ARG A 62 -21.75 -5.93 -0.63
C ARG A 62 -21.27 -6.63 -1.91
N GLY A 63 -21.15 -7.96 -1.90
CA GLY A 63 -20.68 -8.77 -3.02
C GLY A 63 -19.17 -8.68 -3.29
N ARG A 64 -18.39 -7.96 -2.46
CA ARG A 64 -16.97 -7.77 -2.66
C ARG A 64 -16.18 -8.99 -2.22
N LYS A 65 -15.23 -9.44 -3.05
CA LYS A 65 -14.34 -10.56 -2.74
C LYS A 65 -13.45 -10.24 -1.54
N GLN A 66 -13.45 -11.13 -0.55
CA GLN A 66 -12.70 -11.03 0.69
C GLN A 66 -11.71 -12.19 0.78
N TYR A 67 -10.62 -11.98 1.48
CA TYR A 67 -9.53 -12.94 1.62
C TYR A 67 -9.08 -13.05 3.07
N ARG A 68 -8.74 -14.28 3.50
CA ARG A 68 -8.01 -14.52 4.74
C ARG A 68 -6.76 -15.31 4.42
N TYR A 69 -5.64 -14.73 4.78
CA TYR A 69 -4.33 -15.35 4.59
C TYR A 69 -3.86 -16.02 5.89
N HIS A 70 -3.02 -17.03 5.74
CA HIS A 70 -2.37 -17.69 6.86
C HIS A 70 -1.53 -16.66 7.68
N PRO A 71 -1.53 -16.74 9.03
CA PRO A 71 -0.77 -15.81 9.86
C PRO A 71 0.74 -15.76 9.52
N GLY A 72 1.39 -16.89 9.33
CA GLY A 72 2.80 -16.97 8.93
C GLY A 72 3.07 -16.30 7.57
N PHE A 73 2.18 -16.49 6.59
CA PHE A 73 2.29 -15.81 5.31
C PHE A 73 2.14 -14.27 5.45
N ARG A 74 1.26 -13.83 6.37
CA ARG A 74 1.14 -12.39 6.68
C ARG A 74 2.42 -11.83 7.28
N GLN A 75 3.00 -12.54 8.26
CA GLN A 75 4.24 -12.10 8.91
C GLN A 75 5.38 -12.00 7.91
N HIS A 76 5.56 -13.03 7.08
CA HIS A 76 6.57 -13.02 6.02
C HIS A 76 6.35 -11.84 5.06
N ARG A 77 5.14 -11.67 4.57
CA ARG A 77 4.79 -10.59 3.63
C ARG A 77 4.82 -9.19 4.25
N ASP A 78 4.58 -9.06 5.55
CA ASP A 78 4.68 -7.77 6.26
C ASP A 78 6.16 -7.43 6.55
N GLY A 79 7.06 -8.42 6.72
CA GLY A 79 8.51 -8.24 6.81
C GLY A 79 9.13 -7.78 5.48
N THR A 80 8.92 -8.55 4.44
CA THR A 80 9.48 -8.26 3.08
C THR A 80 8.99 -6.95 2.47
N LYS A 81 7.85 -6.42 2.91
CA LYS A 81 7.27 -5.20 2.37
C LYS A 81 8.14 -3.96 2.57
N PHE A 82 8.79 -3.83 3.72
CA PHE A 82 9.68 -2.71 3.98
C PHE A 82 11.08 -2.93 3.38
N GLU A 83 11.48 -4.17 3.15
CA GLU A 83 12.66 -4.50 2.35
C GLU A 83 12.48 -4.00 0.91
N ARG A 84 11.32 -4.20 0.31
CA ARG A 84 10.98 -3.65 -1.03
C ARG A 84 11.07 -2.12 -1.11
N MET A 85 10.88 -1.42 0.01
CA MET A 85 11.08 0.03 0.06
C MET A 85 12.56 0.39 -0.16
N PHE A 86 13.50 -0.39 0.38
CA PHE A 86 14.92 -0.20 0.12
C PHE A 86 15.28 -0.60 -1.32
N GLU A 87 14.73 -1.71 -1.83
CA GLU A 87 14.90 -2.11 -3.24
C GLU A 87 14.45 -1.01 -4.20
N LEU A 88 13.29 -0.38 -3.94
CA LEU A 88 12.83 0.76 -4.72
C LEU A 88 13.80 1.93 -4.61
N SER A 89 14.33 2.22 -3.40
CA SER A 89 15.26 3.33 -3.21
C SER A 89 16.53 3.20 -4.05
N ASP A 90 17.02 1.98 -4.24
CA ASP A 90 18.23 1.71 -5.02
C ASP A 90 18.05 1.99 -6.53
N VAL A 91 16.81 1.91 -7.02
CA VAL A 91 16.50 2.03 -8.46
C VAL A 91 15.60 3.22 -8.82
N LEU A 92 15.10 3.97 -7.83
CA LEU A 92 14.17 5.07 -8.05
C LEU A 92 14.74 6.16 -8.98
N TRP A 93 16.05 6.38 -8.92
CA TRP A 93 16.72 7.30 -9.81
C TRP A 93 16.67 6.86 -11.28
N LYS A 94 16.82 5.54 -11.57
CA LYS A 94 16.68 4.98 -12.92
C LYS A 94 15.28 5.20 -13.46
N ILE A 95 14.26 4.97 -12.60
CA ILE A 95 12.87 5.19 -12.96
C ILE A 95 12.65 6.65 -13.32
N ARG A 96 13.13 7.60 -12.50
CA ARG A 96 12.97 9.04 -12.74
C ARG A 96 13.68 9.48 -14.01
N GLU A 97 14.89 9.02 -14.24
CA GLU A 97 15.67 9.33 -15.45
C GLU A 97 14.95 8.83 -16.71
N ARG A 98 14.49 7.58 -16.70
CA ARG A 98 13.74 7.00 -17.82
C ARG A 98 12.41 7.72 -18.04
N VAL A 99 11.67 8.03 -16.99
CA VAL A 99 10.42 8.80 -17.06
C VAL A 99 10.65 10.18 -17.68
N GLU A 100 11.68 10.92 -17.27
CA GLU A 100 12.02 12.22 -17.85
C GLU A 100 12.40 12.13 -19.33
N SER A 101 13.08 11.07 -19.74
CA SER A 101 13.40 10.78 -21.14
C SER A 101 12.13 10.46 -21.94
N ASP A 102 11.33 9.51 -21.50
CA ASP A 102 10.21 8.97 -22.26
C ASP A 102 9.04 9.98 -22.38
N ILE A 103 8.88 10.90 -21.43
CA ILE A 103 7.93 12.02 -21.54
C ILE A 103 8.22 12.88 -22.78
N THR A 104 9.45 12.91 -23.26
CA THR A 104 9.85 13.71 -24.45
C THR A 104 9.59 13.02 -25.79
N LEU A 105 9.29 11.72 -25.80
CA LEU A 105 9.03 10.94 -27.01
C LEU A 105 7.94 11.60 -27.90
N PRO A 106 7.96 11.37 -29.21
CA PRO A 106 6.95 11.94 -30.12
C PRO A 106 5.58 11.28 -29.93
N GLY A 107 4.54 11.91 -30.38
CA GLY A 107 3.19 11.36 -30.44
C GLY A 107 2.60 10.97 -29.07
N LEU A 108 1.88 9.86 -29.06
CA LEU A 108 1.38 9.14 -27.90
C LEU A 108 1.91 7.71 -27.92
N ALA A 109 3.24 7.58 -28.11
CA ALA A 109 3.91 6.29 -28.02
C ALA A 109 3.66 5.63 -26.65
N ARG A 110 3.69 4.29 -26.61
CA ARG A 110 3.43 3.49 -25.40
C ARG A 110 4.27 4.00 -24.22
N ASP A 111 5.56 4.08 -24.37
CA ASP A 111 6.47 4.43 -23.26
C ASP A 111 6.27 5.86 -22.77
N LYS A 112 5.89 6.80 -23.64
CA LYS A 112 5.51 8.16 -23.23
C LYS A 112 4.29 8.18 -22.33
N VAL A 113 3.28 7.38 -22.64
CA VAL A 113 2.06 7.31 -21.83
C VAL A 113 2.33 6.57 -20.53
N MET A 114 3.13 5.48 -20.54
CA MET A 114 3.57 4.79 -19.33
C MET A 114 4.36 5.72 -18.40
N ALA A 115 5.33 6.45 -18.93
CA ALA A 115 6.10 7.46 -18.20
C ALA A 115 5.21 8.52 -17.56
N THR A 116 4.18 8.99 -18.30
CA THR A 116 3.18 9.94 -17.77
C THR A 116 2.40 9.34 -16.59
N VAL A 117 1.97 8.08 -16.68
CA VAL A 117 1.26 7.39 -15.59
C VAL A 117 2.16 7.19 -14.38
N VAL A 118 3.44 6.81 -14.57
CA VAL A 118 4.40 6.66 -13.49
C VAL A 118 4.72 8.01 -12.83
N TRP A 119 4.89 9.08 -13.61
CA TRP A 119 5.05 10.42 -13.09
C TRP A 119 3.87 10.85 -12.21
N LEU A 120 2.65 10.61 -12.67
CA LEU A 120 1.44 10.88 -11.90
C LEU A 120 1.34 9.99 -10.66
N LEU A 121 1.76 8.72 -10.74
CA LEU A 121 1.78 7.81 -9.61
C LEU A 121 2.67 8.33 -8.48
N GLU A 122 3.88 8.81 -8.81
CA GLU A 122 4.82 9.36 -7.85
C GLU A 122 4.34 10.71 -7.28
N THR A 123 3.80 11.58 -8.13
CA THR A 123 3.48 12.96 -7.75
C THR A 123 2.14 13.06 -7.02
N THR A 124 1.12 12.34 -7.49
CA THR A 124 -0.26 12.43 -6.97
C THR A 124 -0.58 11.41 -5.90
N LEU A 125 0.17 10.31 -5.85
CA LEU A 125 -0.08 9.15 -5.01
C LEU A 125 -1.46 8.48 -5.26
N ILE A 126 -2.08 8.75 -6.39
CA ILE A 126 -3.29 8.05 -6.83
C ILE A 126 -2.92 6.57 -7.03
N ARG A 127 -3.81 5.65 -6.61
CA ARG A 127 -3.60 4.21 -6.84
C ARG A 127 -3.59 3.88 -8.32
N ILE A 128 -2.87 2.85 -8.70
CA ILE A 128 -2.78 2.45 -10.12
C ILE A 128 -4.15 2.13 -10.72
N GLY A 129 -5.02 1.46 -10.03
CA GLY A 129 -6.33 1.02 -10.52
C GLY A 129 -6.39 -0.49 -10.76
N SER A 130 -7.59 -0.98 -11.07
CA SER A 130 -7.87 -2.35 -11.49
C SER A 130 -9.21 -2.34 -12.19
N ASP A 131 -9.30 -2.89 -13.39
CA ASP A 131 -10.51 -2.93 -14.20
C ASP A 131 -11.62 -3.72 -13.53
N GLU A 132 -11.30 -4.86 -12.90
CA GLU A 132 -12.27 -5.64 -12.14
C GLU A 132 -12.92 -4.80 -11.03
N TYR A 133 -12.09 -4.00 -10.32
CA TYR A 133 -12.57 -3.14 -9.23
C TYR A 133 -13.35 -1.93 -9.76
N ALA A 134 -12.98 -1.37 -10.89
CA ALA A 134 -13.69 -0.26 -11.52
C ALA A 134 -15.09 -0.71 -12.00
N LYS A 135 -15.19 -1.89 -12.61
CA LYS A 135 -16.46 -2.48 -13.05
C LYS A 135 -17.36 -2.84 -11.87
N ALA A 136 -16.83 -3.54 -10.85
CA ALA A 136 -17.62 -4.05 -9.74
C ALA A 136 -18.03 -2.96 -8.73
N ASN A 137 -17.20 -1.95 -8.48
CA ASN A 137 -17.39 -1.01 -7.36
C ASN A 137 -17.47 0.46 -7.80
N LYS A 138 -17.38 0.76 -9.10
CA LYS A 138 -17.31 2.13 -9.63
C LYS A 138 -16.22 2.95 -8.91
N SER A 139 -15.07 2.31 -8.63
CA SER A 139 -13.93 2.87 -7.93
C SER A 139 -12.72 2.87 -8.86
N PHE A 140 -12.11 4.05 -9.06
CA PHE A 140 -11.12 4.28 -10.09
C PHE A 140 -9.71 4.49 -9.51
N GLY A 141 -8.71 4.30 -10.34
CA GLY A 141 -7.31 4.65 -10.15
C GLY A 141 -6.69 5.02 -11.49
N LEU A 142 -5.41 5.35 -11.55
CA LEU A 142 -4.78 5.96 -12.73
C LEU A 142 -5.13 5.26 -14.04
N THR A 143 -4.93 3.95 -14.16
CA THR A 143 -5.21 3.21 -15.41
C THR A 143 -6.69 3.09 -15.74
N THR A 144 -7.57 3.23 -14.76
CA THR A 144 -9.03 3.13 -14.91
C THR A 144 -9.75 4.48 -14.85
N LEU A 145 -8.99 5.61 -14.76
CA LEU A 145 -9.58 6.94 -14.87
C LEU A 145 -10.26 7.11 -16.23
N ARG A 146 -11.36 7.84 -16.22
CA ARG A 146 -12.09 8.22 -17.44
C ARG A 146 -11.81 9.68 -17.79
N ARG A 147 -12.02 10.06 -19.05
CA ARG A 147 -11.82 11.43 -19.55
C ARG A 147 -12.51 12.48 -18.67
N ARG A 148 -13.72 12.20 -18.18
CA ARG A 148 -14.52 13.09 -17.31
C ARG A 148 -13.92 13.27 -15.90
N HIS A 149 -12.96 12.44 -15.50
CA HIS A 149 -12.32 12.50 -14.18
C HIS A 149 -11.15 13.48 -14.12
N VAL A 150 -10.78 14.10 -15.25
CA VAL A 150 -9.71 15.09 -15.27
C VAL A 150 -10.13 16.33 -16.06
N ALA A 151 -9.88 17.48 -15.46
CA ALA A 151 -9.95 18.78 -16.12
C ALA A 151 -8.52 19.29 -16.35
N VAL A 152 -8.26 19.77 -17.58
CA VAL A 152 -6.99 20.38 -17.96
C VAL A 152 -7.21 21.87 -18.18
N LYS A 153 -6.52 22.73 -17.42
CA LYS A 153 -6.55 24.19 -17.57
C LYS A 153 -5.13 24.72 -17.68
N GLY A 154 -4.69 25.05 -18.89
CA GLY A 154 -3.30 25.45 -19.14
C GLY A 154 -2.30 24.35 -18.72
N ASN A 155 -1.53 24.59 -17.68
CA ASN A 155 -0.55 23.65 -17.15
C ASN A 155 -1.07 22.86 -15.94
N GLU A 156 -2.26 23.15 -15.46
CA GLU A 156 -2.87 22.48 -14.30
C GLU A 156 -3.74 21.31 -14.74
N LEU A 157 -3.57 20.17 -14.05
CA LEU A 157 -4.40 18.99 -14.13
C LEU A 157 -5.15 18.85 -12.80
N ARG A 158 -6.47 18.76 -12.84
CA ARG A 158 -7.31 18.51 -11.69
C ARG A 158 -8.06 17.20 -11.87
N PHE A 159 -7.76 16.25 -10.99
CA PHE A 159 -8.40 14.93 -10.97
C PHE A 159 -9.50 14.90 -9.91
N GLU A 160 -10.72 14.53 -10.30
CA GLU A 160 -11.86 14.36 -9.41
C GLU A 160 -12.54 13.03 -9.72
N PHE A 161 -12.47 12.10 -8.76
CA PHE A 161 -13.00 10.76 -8.97
C PHE A 161 -13.25 10.02 -7.66
N ARG A 162 -14.09 9.00 -7.73
CA ARG A 162 -14.34 8.07 -6.62
C ARG A 162 -13.30 6.96 -6.63
N GLY A 163 -12.45 6.90 -5.60
CA GLY A 163 -11.42 5.88 -5.43
C GLY A 163 -11.84 4.72 -4.55
N LYS A 164 -10.85 3.92 -4.17
CA LYS A 164 -11.04 2.73 -3.32
C LYS A 164 -11.83 3.04 -2.05
N SER A 165 -12.76 2.15 -1.68
CA SER A 165 -13.67 2.28 -0.54
C SER A 165 -14.65 3.45 -0.65
N GLY A 166 -14.86 3.99 -1.85
CA GLY A 166 -15.80 5.07 -2.11
C GLY A 166 -15.29 6.46 -1.75
N ILE A 167 -14.01 6.60 -1.40
CA ILE A 167 -13.40 7.89 -1.03
C ILE A 167 -13.35 8.78 -2.26
N GLN A 168 -13.86 10.02 -2.14
CA GLN A 168 -13.71 11.03 -3.18
C GLN A 168 -12.29 11.60 -3.15
N HIS A 169 -11.66 11.62 -4.32
CA HIS A 169 -10.36 12.21 -4.53
C HIS A 169 -10.50 13.49 -5.34
N ALA A 170 -9.87 14.56 -4.86
CA ALA A 170 -9.65 15.81 -5.58
C ALA A 170 -8.15 16.13 -5.49
N VAL A 171 -7.43 15.97 -6.59
CA VAL A 171 -5.96 16.12 -6.65
C VAL A 171 -5.60 17.03 -7.80
N ALA A 172 -4.81 18.06 -7.53
CA ALA A 172 -4.31 18.97 -8.56
C ALA A 172 -2.78 18.87 -8.66
N VAL A 173 -2.28 18.91 -9.88
CA VAL A 173 -0.83 19.00 -10.18
C VAL A 173 -0.60 19.95 -11.33
N THR A 174 0.55 20.60 -11.33
CA THR A 174 0.94 21.59 -12.35
C THR A 174 2.24 21.15 -13.02
N ASP A 175 2.15 20.72 -14.26
CA ASP A 175 3.29 20.48 -15.15
C ASP A 175 2.81 20.63 -16.61
N ARG A 176 3.47 21.51 -17.36
CA ARG A 176 3.10 21.82 -18.75
C ARG A 176 3.20 20.61 -19.68
N ARG A 177 4.21 19.76 -19.49
CA ARG A 177 4.47 18.60 -20.35
C ARG A 177 3.40 17.54 -20.13
N ILE A 178 3.14 17.22 -18.86
CA ILE A 178 2.15 16.23 -18.45
C ILE A 178 0.73 16.69 -18.86
N ALA A 179 0.41 17.97 -18.66
CA ALA A 179 -0.88 18.53 -19.06
C ALA A 179 -1.14 18.36 -20.57
N ARG A 180 -0.15 18.63 -21.42
CA ARG A 180 -0.24 18.42 -22.87
C ARG A 180 -0.43 16.96 -23.25
N ILE A 181 0.28 16.02 -22.58
CA ILE A 181 0.14 14.59 -22.86
C ILE A 181 -1.25 14.12 -22.47
N VAL A 182 -1.73 14.48 -21.28
CA VAL A 182 -3.06 14.11 -20.79
C VAL A 182 -4.15 14.69 -21.68
N GLN A 183 -4.02 15.95 -22.14
CA GLN A 183 -4.95 16.57 -23.10
C GLN A 183 -5.01 15.76 -24.40
N ARG A 184 -3.88 15.38 -24.97
CA ARG A 184 -3.84 14.53 -26.18
C ARG A 184 -4.45 13.15 -25.94
N CYS A 185 -4.25 12.55 -24.76
CA CYS A 185 -4.93 11.31 -24.38
C CYS A 185 -6.46 11.48 -24.34
N GLN A 186 -6.97 12.66 -23.90
CA GLN A 186 -8.40 12.96 -23.92
C GLN A 186 -8.97 13.11 -25.34
N GLU A 187 -8.18 13.51 -26.32
CA GLU A 187 -8.60 13.66 -27.72
C GLU A 187 -8.87 12.30 -28.38
N LEU A 188 -8.19 11.22 -27.93
CA LEU A 188 -8.43 9.88 -28.44
C LEU A 188 -9.83 9.39 -28.06
N ARG A 189 -10.57 8.80 -29.01
CA ARG A 189 -11.91 8.25 -28.77
C ARG A 189 -11.89 7.15 -27.69
N GLY A 190 -12.96 7.06 -26.89
CA GLY A 190 -13.15 6.10 -25.81
C GLY A 190 -13.26 6.77 -24.44
N GLU A 191 -13.77 6.04 -23.44
CA GLU A 191 -14.03 6.59 -22.11
C GLU A 191 -12.76 6.67 -21.24
N GLU A 192 -11.83 5.73 -21.42
CA GLU A 192 -10.60 5.64 -20.65
C GLU A 192 -9.72 6.87 -20.91
N LEU A 193 -9.05 7.35 -19.86
CA LEU A 193 -8.18 8.50 -19.96
C LEU A 193 -6.84 8.14 -20.63
N PHE A 194 -6.16 7.12 -20.14
CA PHE A 194 -4.82 6.75 -20.62
C PHE A 194 -4.91 5.69 -21.72
N LYS A 195 -4.54 6.12 -22.92
CA LYS A 195 -4.47 5.34 -24.14
C LYS A 195 -3.22 5.73 -24.90
N TYR A 196 -2.63 4.79 -25.60
CA TYR A 196 -1.50 5.01 -26.49
C TYR A 196 -1.80 4.47 -27.89
N LEU A 197 -0.99 4.83 -28.84
CA LEU A 197 -0.99 4.26 -30.16
C LEU A 197 0.19 3.29 -30.28
N ASP A 198 -0.09 2.05 -30.68
CA ASP A 198 0.95 1.09 -30.99
C ASP A 198 1.65 1.40 -32.32
N ASP A 199 2.62 0.59 -32.71
CA ASP A 199 3.42 0.79 -33.93
C ASP A 199 2.58 0.73 -35.22
N GLU A 200 1.40 0.09 -35.17
CA GLU A 200 0.43 0.03 -36.27
C GLU A 200 -0.56 1.23 -36.23
N GLY A 201 -0.40 2.14 -35.27
CA GLY A 201 -1.32 3.26 -35.05
C GLY A 201 -2.66 2.88 -34.40
N LYS A 202 -2.78 1.64 -33.92
CA LYS A 202 -3.98 1.14 -33.26
C LYS A 202 -4.00 1.59 -31.80
N LYS A 203 -5.16 2.02 -31.36
CA LYS A 203 -5.37 2.48 -29.98
C LYS A 203 -5.36 1.32 -28.99
N GLN A 204 -4.54 1.43 -27.97
CA GLN A 204 -4.47 0.53 -26.82
C GLN A 204 -4.80 1.25 -25.52
N VAL A 205 -5.48 0.57 -24.59
CA VAL A 205 -5.82 1.11 -23.26
C VAL A 205 -4.75 0.64 -22.27
N VAL A 206 -4.23 1.55 -21.46
CA VAL A 206 -3.23 1.25 -20.44
C VAL A 206 -3.83 0.43 -19.32
N GLN A 207 -3.22 -0.71 -19.02
CA GLN A 207 -3.58 -1.58 -17.90
C GLN A 207 -2.57 -1.45 -16.75
N ALA A 208 -2.95 -1.91 -15.55
CA ALA A 208 -2.04 -1.88 -14.39
C ALA A 208 -0.80 -2.77 -14.60
N GLU A 209 -0.97 -3.85 -15.31
CA GLU A 209 0.08 -4.80 -15.69
C GLU A 209 1.10 -4.16 -16.63
N ASP A 210 0.67 -3.31 -17.58
CA ASP A 210 1.56 -2.58 -18.48
C ASP A 210 2.49 -1.64 -17.73
N VAL A 211 1.95 -0.94 -16.71
CA VAL A 211 2.73 -0.03 -15.88
C VAL A 211 3.74 -0.79 -15.02
N ASN A 212 3.36 -1.95 -14.47
CA ASN A 212 4.29 -2.76 -13.70
C ASN A 212 5.38 -3.38 -14.60
N ALA A 213 5.02 -3.83 -15.82
CA ALA A 213 5.99 -4.31 -16.81
C ALA A 213 6.99 -3.20 -17.19
N TYR A 214 6.52 -1.98 -17.45
CA TYR A 214 7.39 -0.83 -17.72
C TYR A 214 8.36 -0.54 -16.57
N LEU A 215 7.90 -0.63 -15.30
CA LEU A 215 8.77 -0.47 -14.13
C LEU A 215 9.80 -1.60 -14.02
N GLN A 216 9.40 -2.84 -14.33
CA GLN A 216 10.28 -4.00 -14.34
C GLN A 216 11.34 -3.91 -15.43
N ASP A 217 10.97 -3.48 -16.64
CA ASP A 217 11.89 -3.27 -17.76
C ASP A 217 12.98 -2.23 -17.43
N ILE A 218 12.61 -1.14 -16.73
CA ILE A 218 13.58 -0.11 -16.31
C ILE A 218 14.52 -0.63 -15.23
N THR A 219 14.00 -1.38 -14.28
CA THR A 219 14.72 -1.68 -13.03
C THR A 219 15.40 -3.03 -13.02
N GLY A 220 14.93 -3.99 -13.83
CA GLY A 220 15.31 -5.39 -13.74
C GLY A 220 14.85 -6.07 -12.45
N ARG A 221 13.93 -5.43 -11.68
CA ARG A 221 13.44 -5.90 -10.37
C ARG A 221 11.91 -5.93 -10.35
N ASP A 222 11.33 -6.74 -9.45
CA ASP A 222 9.87 -6.79 -9.22
C ASP A 222 9.37 -5.54 -8.46
N ILE A 223 9.60 -4.35 -9.03
CA ILE A 223 9.08 -3.08 -8.51
C ILE A 223 7.70 -2.85 -9.10
N THR A 224 6.75 -2.46 -8.27
CA THR A 224 5.36 -2.24 -8.65
C THR A 224 4.85 -0.86 -8.24
N ALA A 225 3.75 -0.42 -8.84
CA ALA A 225 3.06 0.80 -8.46
C ALA A 225 2.70 0.90 -6.96
N LYS A 226 2.57 -0.24 -6.27
CA LYS A 226 2.29 -0.29 -4.84
C LYS A 226 3.46 0.20 -4.00
N ASP A 227 4.68 -0.05 -4.43
CA ASP A 227 5.89 0.25 -3.66
C ASP A 227 6.11 1.75 -3.53
N PHE A 228 5.71 2.54 -4.54
CA PHE A 228 5.70 4.01 -4.49
C PHE A 228 4.86 4.56 -3.33
N ARG A 229 3.76 3.91 -2.98
CA ARG A 229 2.90 4.37 -1.90
C ARG A 229 3.49 4.08 -0.51
N THR A 230 4.23 2.97 -0.37
CA THR A 230 4.97 2.66 0.86
C THR A 230 6.13 3.64 1.03
N TRP A 231 6.87 3.90 -0.05
CA TRP A 231 7.90 4.93 -0.11
C TRP A 231 7.37 6.30 0.32
N ALA A 232 6.36 6.79 -0.40
CA ALA A 232 5.78 8.11 -0.14
C ALA A 232 5.18 8.24 1.27
N GLY A 233 4.51 7.20 1.78
CA GLY A 233 3.96 7.20 3.13
C GLY A 233 5.03 7.38 4.20
N THR A 234 6.15 6.68 4.07
CA THR A 234 7.29 6.81 4.98
C THR A 234 7.94 8.19 4.87
N MET A 235 8.17 8.69 3.63
CA MET A 235 8.77 10.00 3.40
C MET A 235 7.90 11.15 3.93
N LEU A 236 6.59 11.10 3.74
CA LEU A 236 5.66 12.12 4.21
C LEU A 236 5.59 12.20 5.73
N VAL A 237 5.52 11.04 6.43
CA VAL A 237 5.54 11.03 7.89
C VAL A 237 6.89 11.53 8.42
N ALA A 238 8.00 11.11 7.81
CA ALA A 238 9.32 11.59 8.18
C ALA A 238 9.44 13.11 8.04
N GLN A 239 8.92 13.67 6.95
CA GLN A 239 8.88 15.12 6.72
C GLN A 239 8.01 15.85 7.76
N ALA A 240 6.84 15.30 8.08
CA ALA A 240 5.94 15.89 9.08
C ALA A 240 6.56 15.87 10.48
N LEU A 241 7.16 14.75 10.91
CA LEU A 241 7.83 14.64 12.21
C LEU A 241 9.08 15.52 12.29
N ARG A 242 9.84 15.64 11.18
CA ARG A 242 10.98 16.56 11.09
C ARG A 242 10.54 18.02 11.28
N ALA A 243 9.43 18.43 10.68
CA ALA A 243 8.90 19.79 10.80
C ALA A 243 8.34 20.07 12.20
N THR A 244 7.82 19.06 12.89
CA THR A 244 7.34 19.19 14.28
C THR A 244 8.51 19.32 15.27
N GLY A 245 9.65 18.69 14.99
CA GLY A 245 10.80 18.64 15.90
C GLY A 245 10.70 17.57 16.99
N PRO A 246 11.62 17.59 17.98
CA PRO A 246 11.63 16.65 19.10
C PRO A 246 10.42 16.88 20.02
N ALA A 247 9.97 15.81 20.65
CA ALA A 247 8.94 15.86 21.69
C ALA A 247 9.60 15.83 23.08
N GLU A 248 9.08 16.59 24.03
CA GLU A 248 9.58 16.63 25.41
C GLU A 248 9.12 15.41 26.22
N THR A 249 7.96 14.85 25.88
CA THR A 249 7.37 13.72 26.57
C THR A 249 6.93 12.64 25.61
N ARG A 250 6.88 11.38 26.09
CA ARG A 250 6.34 10.27 25.30
C ARG A 250 4.91 10.50 24.84
N ARG A 251 4.08 11.11 25.67
CA ARG A 251 2.68 11.45 25.33
C ARG A 251 2.60 12.45 24.18
N GLU A 252 3.49 13.42 24.18
CA GLU A 252 3.62 14.39 23.09
C GLU A 252 4.10 13.70 21.81
N ALA A 253 5.12 12.83 21.90
CA ALA A 253 5.60 12.06 20.75
C ALA A 253 4.49 11.21 20.13
N GLU A 254 3.67 10.55 20.95
CA GLU A 254 2.50 9.78 20.46
C GLU A 254 1.48 10.69 19.75
N LYS A 255 1.21 11.87 20.28
CA LYS A 255 0.32 12.88 19.65
C LYS A 255 0.87 13.37 18.32
N ASN A 256 2.15 13.67 18.26
CA ASN A 256 2.83 14.13 17.04
C ASN A 256 2.81 13.04 15.94
N ILE A 257 3.07 11.79 16.30
CA ILE A 257 2.95 10.64 15.39
C ILE A 257 1.53 10.53 14.84
N VAL A 258 0.51 10.64 15.71
CA VAL A 258 -0.89 10.57 15.27
C VAL A 258 -1.19 11.66 14.25
N ALA A 259 -0.77 12.90 14.52
CA ALA A 259 -0.96 14.02 13.59
C ALA A 259 -0.24 13.82 12.26
N ALA A 260 1.02 13.38 12.26
CA ALA A 260 1.80 13.10 11.07
C ALA A 260 1.17 11.98 10.22
N VAL A 261 0.71 10.91 10.90
CA VAL A 261 0.02 9.79 10.23
C VAL A 261 -1.31 10.23 9.63
N ASP A 262 -2.08 11.12 10.29
CA ASP A 262 -3.37 11.61 9.79
C ASP A 262 -3.22 12.44 8.52
N VAL A 263 -2.27 13.38 8.49
CA VAL A 263 -1.96 14.16 7.28
C VAL A 263 -1.57 13.24 6.12
N THR A 264 -0.69 12.27 6.39
CA THR A 264 -0.26 11.29 5.40
C THR A 264 -1.40 10.39 4.93
N ALA A 265 -2.25 9.93 5.85
CA ALA A 265 -3.40 9.09 5.53
C ALA A 265 -4.40 9.81 4.62
N LYS A 266 -4.69 11.09 4.90
CA LYS A 266 -5.52 11.94 4.03
C LYS A 266 -4.93 12.03 2.62
N ARG A 267 -3.64 12.31 2.49
CA ARG A 267 -2.97 12.43 1.19
C ARG A 267 -2.95 11.10 0.41
N LEU A 268 -2.80 9.98 1.09
CA LEU A 268 -2.87 8.64 0.50
C LEU A 268 -4.30 8.15 0.25
N GLY A 269 -5.34 8.84 0.74
CA GLY A 269 -6.72 8.35 0.69
C GLY A 269 -6.89 7.02 1.43
N ASN A 270 -6.40 6.95 2.67
CA ASN A 270 -6.45 5.79 3.56
C ASN A 270 -7.01 6.17 4.93
N THR A 271 -7.42 5.18 5.73
CA THR A 271 -7.63 5.37 7.16
C THR A 271 -6.28 5.45 7.88
N ARG A 272 -6.24 6.10 9.06
CA ARG A 272 -5.05 6.18 9.93
C ARG A 272 -4.43 4.80 10.18
N SER A 273 -5.24 3.83 10.59
CA SER A 273 -4.78 2.48 10.92
C SER A 273 -4.16 1.76 9.73
N VAL A 274 -4.77 1.88 8.56
CA VAL A 274 -4.24 1.32 7.29
C VAL A 274 -2.94 2.02 6.90
N CYS A 275 -2.89 3.36 6.99
CA CYS A 275 -1.70 4.13 6.67
C CYS A 275 -0.52 3.71 7.57
N ARG A 276 -0.72 3.75 8.89
CA ARG A 276 0.31 3.39 9.88
C ARG A 276 0.83 1.97 9.67
N LYS A 277 -0.07 1.00 9.48
CA LYS A 277 0.31 -0.42 9.36
C LYS A 277 0.98 -0.76 8.03
N TYR A 278 0.55 -0.14 6.93
CA TYR A 278 0.90 -0.63 5.59
C TYR A 278 1.77 0.30 4.75
N TYR A 279 1.95 1.55 5.15
CA TYR A 279 2.66 2.54 4.33
C TYR A 279 3.75 3.33 5.07
N ILE A 280 3.96 3.06 6.35
CA ILE A 280 4.96 3.77 7.15
C ILE A 280 5.93 2.75 7.75
N HIS A 281 7.23 2.96 7.55
CA HIS A 281 8.25 2.09 8.13
C HIS A 281 8.23 2.18 9.67
N PRO A 282 8.08 1.05 10.41
CA PRO A 282 7.91 1.08 11.86
C PRO A 282 9.10 1.67 12.59
N ALA A 283 10.34 1.43 12.14
CA ALA A 283 11.54 1.96 12.75
C ALA A 283 11.55 3.50 12.85
N LEU A 284 10.92 4.20 11.90
CA LEU A 284 10.79 5.66 11.95
C LEU A 284 9.93 6.11 13.15
N LEU A 285 8.80 5.42 13.39
CA LEU A 285 7.91 5.76 14.49
C LEU A 285 8.49 5.37 15.85
N SER A 286 9.14 4.21 15.93
CA SER A 286 9.83 3.76 17.15
C SER A 286 10.96 4.69 17.53
N ALA A 287 11.79 5.10 16.56
CA ALA A 287 12.86 6.05 16.81
C ALA A 287 12.36 7.40 17.35
N TYR A 288 11.26 7.92 16.80
CA TYR A 288 10.66 9.18 17.27
C TYR A 288 10.12 9.05 18.72
N LEU A 289 9.50 7.90 19.06
CA LEU A 289 9.05 7.62 20.45
C LEU A 289 10.20 7.51 21.44
N GLU A 290 11.39 7.17 20.97
CA GLU A 290 12.62 7.08 21.78
C GLU A 290 13.42 8.41 21.77
N GLY A 291 12.83 9.51 21.25
CA GLY A 291 13.44 10.83 21.22
C GLY A 291 14.42 11.05 20.07
N SER A 292 14.58 10.07 19.17
CA SER A 292 15.42 10.22 17.98
C SER A 292 14.66 10.91 16.86
N VAL A 293 15.13 12.07 16.39
CA VAL A 293 14.51 12.83 15.30
C VAL A 293 15.47 13.01 14.13
N LEU A 294 14.88 13.13 12.94
CA LEU A 294 15.67 13.52 11.76
C LEU A 294 16.19 14.97 11.94
N PRO A 295 17.45 15.23 11.62
CA PRO A 295 17.98 16.59 11.70
C PRO A 295 17.17 17.53 10.79
N PRO A 296 17.06 18.84 11.15
CA PRO A 296 16.39 19.80 10.30
C PRO A 296 17.06 19.86 8.92
N LEU A 297 16.30 20.18 7.89
CA LEU A 297 16.86 20.41 6.56
C LEU A 297 17.70 21.69 6.60
N PRO A 298 18.88 21.72 5.99
CA PRO A 298 19.65 22.95 5.89
C PRO A 298 18.83 24.02 5.17
N GLU A 299 18.89 25.27 5.68
CA GLU A 299 18.06 26.40 5.20
C GLU A 299 18.13 26.67 3.69
N ARG A 300 19.17 26.23 3.02
CA ARG A 300 19.39 26.42 1.58
C ARG A 300 18.69 25.44 0.67
N THR A 301 18.00 24.45 1.18
CA THR A 301 17.10 23.61 0.37
C THR A 301 15.75 24.27 0.13
N LYS A 302 15.71 25.55 -0.24
CA LYS A 302 14.64 26.05 -1.10
C LYS A 302 14.59 25.08 -2.27
N TRP A 303 13.47 24.48 -2.49
CA TRP A 303 13.14 23.66 -3.66
C TRP A 303 13.58 24.43 -4.91
N SER A 304 14.85 24.34 -5.26
CA SER A 304 15.29 24.83 -6.54
C SER A 304 14.72 23.86 -7.56
N ASN A 305 13.88 24.34 -8.44
CA ASN A 305 13.52 23.74 -9.73
C ASN A 305 14.77 23.57 -10.62
N ARG A 306 15.96 23.42 -10.06
CA ARG A 306 17.14 23.05 -10.82
C ARG A 306 16.89 21.68 -11.40
N LYS A 307 16.89 21.61 -12.72
CA LYS A 307 17.06 20.37 -13.48
C LYS A 307 18.14 19.58 -12.76
N HIS A 308 17.76 18.53 -12.06
CA HIS A 308 18.72 17.65 -11.42
C HIS A 308 19.39 16.88 -12.55
N SER A 309 20.54 17.39 -12.99
CA SER A 309 21.46 16.65 -13.84
C SER A 309 22.13 15.60 -12.97
N GLY A 310 21.54 14.39 -12.94
CA GLY A 310 22.19 13.24 -12.31
C GLY A 310 21.23 12.32 -11.53
N PRO A 311 21.61 11.06 -11.43
CA PRO A 311 20.79 9.97 -10.91
C PRO A 311 20.82 9.87 -9.38
N VAL A 312 20.20 10.79 -8.64
CA VAL A 312 20.29 10.79 -7.17
C VAL A 312 18.92 10.96 -6.54
N LEU A 313 18.69 10.22 -5.45
CA LEU A 313 17.60 10.49 -4.52
C LEU A 313 17.67 11.94 -4.04
N ARG A 314 16.52 12.54 -3.76
CA ARG A 314 16.48 13.87 -3.15
C ARG A 314 17.12 13.83 -1.77
N GLN A 315 17.77 14.94 -1.33
CA GLN A 315 18.50 14.96 -0.05
C GLN A 315 17.65 14.43 1.12
N HIS A 316 16.41 14.87 1.25
CA HIS A 316 15.53 14.40 2.33
C HIS A 316 15.22 12.89 2.27
N GLU A 317 15.20 12.30 1.08
CA GLU A 317 15.00 10.85 0.88
C GLU A 317 16.24 10.08 1.35
N MET A 318 17.44 10.59 1.03
CA MET A 318 18.70 10.01 1.51
C MET A 318 18.81 10.08 3.04
N ASP A 319 18.46 11.22 3.64
CA ASP A 319 18.48 11.40 5.09
C ASP A 319 17.56 10.42 5.80
N VAL A 320 16.32 10.26 5.30
CA VAL A 320 15.34 9.32 5.87
C VAL A 320 15.83 7.88 5.75
N LEU A 321 16.40 7.50 4.61
CA LEU A 321 16.96 6.16 4.42
C LEU A 321 18.14 5.89 5.36
N ALA A 322 19.07 6.83 5.45
CA ALA A 322 20.21 6.71 6.35
C ALA A 322 19.76 6.57 7.80
N PHE A 323 18.78 7.37 8.22
CA PHE A 323 18.18 7.32 9.55
C PHE A 323 17.55 5.96 9.84
N ILE A 324 16.70 5.44 8.94
CA ILE A 324 16.06 4.13 9.11
C ILE A 324 17.11 3.01 9.12
N LYS A 325 18.10 3.03 8.21
CA LYS A 325 19.17 2.03 8.15
C LYS A 325 20.02 2.02 9.43
N SER A 326 20.37 3.19 9.96
CA SER A 326 21.11 3.30 11.23
C SER A 326 20.31 2.71 12.41
N ARG A 327 19.01 2.98 12.42
CA ARG A 327 18.12 2.47 13.46
C ARG A 327 17.99 0.96 13.43
N LEU A 328 17.82 0.36 12.26
CA LEU A 328 17.75 -1.09 12.10
C LEU A 328 19.03 -1.78 12.56
N LYS A 329 20.21 -1.20 12.29
CA LYS A 329 21.49 -1.70 12.79
C LYS A 329 21.57 -1.65 14.33
N HIS A 330 21.10 -0.56 14.94
CA HIS A 330 21.07 -0.40 16.39
C HIS A 330 20.15 -1.43 17.05
N ASP A 331 18.97 -1.68 16.48
CA ASP A 331 18.00 -2.65 17.02
C ASP A 331 18.50 -4.11 16.90
N HIS A 332 19.26 -4.43 15.86
CA HIS A 332 19.92 -5.74 15.71
C HIS A 332 21.04 -5.96 16.75
N ASN A 333 21.69 -4.90 17.21
CA ASN A 333 22.77 -4.97 18.21
C ASN A 333 22.29 -4.89 19.66
N LYS A 334 21.00 -4.68 19.92
CA LYS A 334 20.44 -4.77 21.26
C LYS A 334 20.40 -6.24 21.70
N PRO A 335 21.07 -6.63 22.83
CA PRO A 335 20.94 -8.00 23.35
C PRO A 335 19.45 -8.27 23.63
N ALA A 336 18.98 -9.44 23.21
CA ALA A 336 17.63 -9.90 23.52
C ALA A 336 17.47 -9.86 25.05
N LEU A 337 16.65 -8.93 25.53
CA LEU A 337 16.24 -8.92 26.94
C LEU A 337 15.56 -10.25 27.20
N SER A 338 16.24 -11.12 27.98
CA SER A 338 15.75 -12.41 28.43
C SER A 338 14.34 -12.25 28.99
N ALA A 339 13.39 -12.89 28.31
CA ALA A 339 12.04 -13.06 28.81
C ALA A 339 12.07 -14.01 30.04
N THR A 340 12.41 -13.45 31.19
CA THR A 340 12.29 -14.13 32.49
C THR A 340 11.32 -13.30 33.35
N SER A 341 10.03 -13.49 33.08
CA SER A 341 8.99 -13.29 34.07
C SER A 341 8.09 -14.52 34.06
N GLN A 342 8.49 -15.51 34.87
CA GLN A 342 7.56 -16.56 35.26
C GLN A 342 6.31 -15.90 35.89
N PRO A 343 5.09 -16.36 35.55
CA PRO A 343 3.91 -15.92 36.26
C PRO A 343 4.00 -16.39 37.72
N ARG A 344 3.89 -15.43 38.65
CA ARG A 344 3.74 -15.72 40.06
C ARG A 344 2.53 -16.63 40.25
N SER A 345 2.79 -17.84 40.78
CA SER A 345 1.76 -18.74 41.25
C SER A 345 0.91 -18.07 42.33
N THR A 346 -0.38 -17.95 42.03
CA THR A 346 -1.41 -17.54 43.01
C THR A 346 -1.52 -18.61 44.09
N PRO A 347 -1.53 -18.26 45.40
CA PRO A 347 -1.75 -19.23 46.44
C PRO A 347 -3.18 -19.78 46.37
N GLN A 348 -3.35 -21.10 46.42
CA GLN A 348 -4.64 -21.76 46.58
C GLN A 348 -5.26 -21.43 47.94
N PRO A 349 -6.56 -21.17 48.06
CA PRO A 349 -7.22 -21.04 49.34
C PRO A 349 -7.31 -22.41 50.03
N GLN A 350 -6.81 -22.48 51.28
CA GLN A 350 -6.94 -23.63 52.13
C GLN A 350 -8.42 -23.92 52.45
N ALA A 351 -8.84 -25.14 52.20
CA ALA A 351 -10.15 -25.63 52.57
C ALA A 351 -10.26 -25.74 54.11
N ASN A 352 -11.16 -24.97 54.72
CA ASN A 352 -11.58 -25.13 56.09
C ASN A 352 -12.34 -26.46 56.27
N LYS A 353 -11.82 -27.31 57.15
CA LYS A 353 -12.56 -28.46 57.71
C LYS A 353 -13.68 -27.97 58.66
N PRO A 354 -14.88 -28.57 58.63
CA PRO A 354 -15.86 -28.31 59.67
C PRO A 354 -15.49 -29.08 60.94
N ALA A 355 -15.57 -28.36 62.05
CA ALA A 355 -15.51 -28.96 63.39
C ALA A 355 -16.90 -29.48 63.78
N ALA A 356 -16.83 -30.56 64.56
CA ALA A 356 -17.88 -31.43 65.07
C ALA A 356 -19.18 -30.78 65.55
#